data_09dbf694c209094de202ed2f2e713da7
#
_entry.id   09dbf694c209094de202ed2f2e713da7
#
_cell.length_a   1.000
_cell.length_b   1.000
_cell.length_c   1.000
_cell.angle_alpha   90.00
_cell.angle_beta   90.00
_cell.angle_gamma   90.00
#
_symmetry.space_group_name_H-M   'P 1'
#
loop_
_entity.id
_entity.type
_entity.pdbx_description
1 polymer ?
#
loop_
_entity_poly.entity_id
_entity_poly.type
_entity_poly.pdbx_seq_one_letter_code
_entity_poly.pdbx_strand_id
1 'polypeptide(L)'
;MAEVTLQGITPTTLLEYQQQVQDAYLQIDPQWNINPESPDGQIIGIWSEQLALLDEVVVNAYISRDPATARGQALNDIAAYAGLTRLDATPSTAIVTVGGVTGTVIPAGSRIRNAETGSLWSTDEQVTIPGTVGVTSVDEGSIEAAQNTLTEIADPVAGWQTVNNDNAAALGRDEESDTEFRLRRNLSVALPSQNQVDSIFAAVGLSLIHI
;
A
#
# COMPACT_ATOMS: atom_id res chain seq x y z
N MET A 1 -27.44 -6.63 15.62
CA MET A 1 -27.20 -6.13 14.25
C MET A 1 -26.74 -4.69 14.35
N ALA A 2 -25.72 -4.30 13.60
CA ALA A 2 -25.22 -2.92 13.65
C ALA A 2 -26.36 -1.92 13.50
N GLU A 3 -26.33 -0.86 14.28
CA GLU A 3 -27.34 0.18 14.31
C GLU A 3 -26.76 1.50 13.79
N VAL A 4 -27.49 2.16 12.88
CA VAL A 4 -27.14 3.49 12.39
C VAL A 4 -27.80 4.54 13.28
N THR A 5 -26.99 5.33 13.97
CA THR A 5 -27.42 6.40 14.87
C THR A 5 -27.03 7.77 14.31
N LEU A 6 -27.42 8.86 15.01
CA LEU A 6 -26.99 10.22 14.67
C LEU A 6 -25.47 10.42 14.85
N GLN A 7 -24.81 9.56 15.63
CA GLN A 7 -23.36 9.57 15.85
C GLN A 7 -22.60 8.67 14.88
N GLY A 8 -23.29 7.96 14.00
CA GLY A 8 -22.73 7.01 13.05
C GLY A 8 -23.24 5.60 13.26
N ILE A 9 -22.44 4.60 12.83
CA ILE A 9 -22.79 3.19 12.97
C ILE A 9 -22.16 2.60 14.24
N THR A 10 -22.96 1.89 15.01
CA THR A 10 -22.51 1.14 16.19
C THR A 10 -22.60 -0.35 15.90
N PRO A 11 -21.47 -1.11 15.91
CA PRO A 11 -21.50 -2.55 15.75
C PRO A 11 -22.10 -3.24 16.97
N THR A 12 -22.72 -4.40 16.77
CA THR A 12 -23.08 -5.33 17.84
C THR A 12 -21.87 -6.21 18.13
N THR A 13 -21.51 -6.33 19.41
CA THR A 13 -20.35 -7.14 19.83
C THR A 13 -20.66 -8.64 19.75
N LEU A 14 -19.59 -9.47 19.68
CA LEU A 14 -19.74 -10.92 19.74
C LEU A 14 -20.49 -11.38 21.00
N LEU A 15 -20.21 -10.77 22.15
CA LEU A 15 -20.88 -11.09 23.41
C LEU A 15 -22.38 -10.80 23.37
N GLU A 16 -22.78 -9.67 22.78
CA GLU A 16 -24.17 -9.32 22.59
C GLU A 16 -24.88 -10.28 21.64
N TYR A 17 -24.20 -10.73 20.57
CA TYR A 17 -24.74 -11.77 19.70
C TYR A 17 -24.89 -13.11 20.42
N GLN A 18 -23.89 -13.51 21.20
CA GLN A 18 -23.98 -14.72 22.02
C GLN A 18 -25.19 -14.69 22.95
N GLN A 19 -25.40 -13.57 23.65
CA GLN A 19 -26.54 -13.42 24.54
C GLN A 19 -27.87 -13.48 23.78
N GLN A 20 -27.98 -12.77 22.64
CA GLN A 20 -29.19 -12.76 21.82
C GLN A 20 -29.53 -14.17 21.29
N VAL A 21 -28.55 -14.93 20.82
CA VAL A 21 -28.75 -16.29 20.32
C VAL A 21 -29.09 -17.24 21.45
N GLN A 22 -28.43 -17.14 22.62
CA GLN A 22 -28.77 -17.92 23.82
C GLN A 22 -30.21 -17.64 24.27
N ASP A 23 -30.61 -16.39 24.37
CA ASP A 23 -31.95 -16.01 24.75
C ASP A 23 -33.01 -16.55 23.78
N ALA A 24 -32.69 -16.55 22.48
CA ALA A 24 -33.59 -17.11 21.45
C ALA A 24 -33.73 -18.63 21.59
N TYR A 25 -32.67 -19.37 21.92
CA TYR A 25 -32.72 -20.80 22.19
C TYR A 25 -33.55 -21.10 23.45
N LEU A 26 -33.36 -20.36 24.53
CA LEU A 26 -34.09 -20.54 25.76
C LEU A 26 -35.58 -20.13 25.67
N GLN A 27 -35.97 -19.31 24.67
CA GLN A 27 -37.35 -19.05 24.35
C GLN A 27 -38.05 -20.25 23.70
N ILE A 28 -37.30 -21.12 23.01
CA ILE A 28 -37.82 -22.35 22.42
C ILE A 28 -37.98 -23.41 23.51
N ASP A 29 -36.95 -23.64 24.29
CA ASP A 29 -36.98 -24.53 25.47
C ASP A 29 -36.12 -23.96 26.60
N PRO A 30 -36.72 -23.54 27.72
CA PRO A 30 -35.97 -23.00 28.86
C PRO A 30 -35.03 -23.99 29.54
N GLN A 31 -35.12 -25.28 29.23
CA GLN A 31 -34.25 -26.32 29.78
C GLN A 31 -33.08 -26.70 28.80
N TRP A 32 -32.96 -26.01 27.71
CA TRP A 32 -31.91 -26.28 26.72
C TRP A 32 -30.50 -26.09 27.33
N ASN A 33 -29.61 -27.01 27.03
CA ASN A 33 -28.26 -26.93 27.54
C ASN A 33 -27.39 -25.98 26.68
N ILE A 34 -27.32 -24.72 27.08
CA ILE A 34 -26.53 -23.68 26.42
C ILE A 34 -25.08 -23.57 26.92
N ASN A 35 -24.61 -24.55 27.73
CA ASN A 35 -23.22 -24.57 28.18
C ASN A 35 -22.28 -24.52 26.96
N PRO A 36 -21.26 -23.63 26.94
CA PRO A 36 -20.32 -23.51 25.81
C PRO A 36 -19.65 -24.81 25.37
N GLU A 37 -19.51 -25.78 26.28
CA GLU A 37 -18.93 -27.08 25.97
C GLU A 37 -19.95 -28.10 25.43
N SER A 38 -21.24 -27.81 25.53
CA SER A 38 -22.29 -28.65 24.94
C SER A 38 -22.36 -28.48 23.40
N PRO A 39 -22.89 -29.49 22.67
CA PRO A 39 -23.08 -29.35 21.23
C PRO A 39 -23.91 -28.13 20.83
N ASP A 40 -24.96 -27.82 21.58
CA ASP A 40 -25.83 -26.68 21.32
C ASP A 40 -25.12 -25.36 21.65
N GLY A 41 -24.36 -25.32 22.75
CA GLY A 41 -23.53 -24.17 23.12
C GLY A 41 -22.45 -23.87 22.07
N GLN A 42 -21.84 -24.88 21.47
CA GLN A 42 -20.88 -24.71 20.36
C GLN A 42 -21.57 -24.17 19.10
N ILE A 43 -22.77 -24.66 18.77
CA ILE A 43 -23.56 -24.14 17.64
C ILE A 43 -23.89 -22.67 17.88
N ILE A 44 -24.32 -22.30 19.09
CA ILE A 44 -24.58 -20.90 19.46
C ILE A 44 -23.33 -20.05 19.27
N GLY A 45 -22.15 -20.57 19.69
CA GLY A 45 -20.87 -19.89 19.50
C GLY A 45 -20.58 -19.63 18.02
N ILE A 46 -20.70 -20.64 17.17
CA ILE A 46 -20.46 -20.55 15.73
C ILE A 46 -21.41 -19.51 15.08
N TRP A 47 -22.70 -19.57 15.38
CA TRP A 47 -23.65 -18.61 14.82
C TRP A 47 -23.36 -17.19 15.27
N SER A 48 -23.04 -16.99 16.54
CA SER A 48 -22.71 -15.67 17.10
C SER A 48 -21.47 -15.08 16.44
N GLU A 49 -20.44 -15.90 16.19
CA GLU A 49 -19.24 -15.49 15.49
C GLU A 49 -19.54 -15.07 14.03
N GLN A 50 -20.33 -15.88 13.30
CA GLN A 50 -20.70 -15.56 11.93
C GLN A 50 -21.54 -14.26 11.84
N LEU A 51 -22.44 -14.03 12.80
CA LEU A 51 -23.21 -12.79 12.86
C LEU A 51 -22.33 -11.58 13.19
N ALA A 52 -21.36 -11.72 14.08
CA ALA A 52 -20.41 -10.65 14.41
C ALA A 52 -19.53 -10.30 13.20
N LEU A 53 -19.01 -11.32 12.48
CA LEU A 53 -18.23 -11.12 11.26
C LEU A 53 -19.05 -10.43 10.16
N LEU A 54 -20.32 -10.82 10.00
CA LEU A 54 -21.21 -10.16 9.04
C LEU A 54 -21.46 -8.68 9.41
N ASP A 55 -21.64 -8.40 10.69
CA ASP A 55 -21.82 -7.05 11.20
C ASP A 55 -20.58 -6.17 10.95
N GLU A 56 -19.40 -6.74 11.08
CA GLU A 56 -18.12 -6.08 10.75
C GLU A 56 -18.06 -5.67 9.28
N VAL A 57 -18.51 -6.54 8.37
CA VAL A 57 -18.60 -6.21 6.93
C VAL A 57 -19.59 -5.05 6.70
N VAL A 58 -20.73 -5.05 7.36
CA VAL A 58 -21.72 -3.96 7.27
C VAL A 58 -21.15 -2.64 7.77
N VAL A 59 -20.47 -2.65 8.92
CA VAL A 59 -19.79 -1.46 9.48
C VAL A 59 -18.74 -0.95 8.53
N ASN A 60 -17.88 -1.83 7.99
CA ASN A 60 -16.84 -1.46 7.04
C ASN A 60 -17.43 -0.87 5.75
N ALA A 61 -18.51 -1.44 5.23
CA ALA A 61 -19.22 -0.90 4.08
C ALA A 61 -19.81 0.49 4.33
N TYR A 62 -20.28 0.75 5.55
CA TYR A 62 -20.79 2.06 5.94
C TYR A 62 -19.68 3.10 6.04
N ILE A 63 -18.61 2.81 6.79
CA ILE A 63 -17.52 3.77 7.02
C ILE A 63 -16.66 4.00 5.75
N SER A 64 -16.66 3.07 4.81
CA SER A 64 -15.95 3.20 3.53
C SER A 64 -16.55 4.30 2.62
N ARG A 65 -17.73 4.81 2.92
CA ARG A 65 -18.40 5.87 2.16
C ARG A 65 -17.97 7.29 2.56
N ASP A 66 -17.33 7.43 3.71
CA ASP A 66 -16.82 8.71 4.21
C ASP A 66 -15.34 8.89 3.82
N PRO A 67 -14.99 9.97 3.12
CA PRO A 67 -13.59 10.26 2.78
C PRO A 67 -12.65 10.32 3.98
N ALA A 68 -13.15 10.66 5.16
CA ALA A 68 -12.35 10.74 6.38
C ALA A 68 -11.94 9.36 6.90
N THR A 69 -12.76 8.34 6.69
CA THR A 69 -12.58 6.98 7.22
C THR A 69 -12.29 5.93 6.16
N ALA A 70 -12.63 6.20 4.90
CA ALA A 70 -12.38 5.30 3.77
C ALA A 70 -10.88 4.98 3.62
N ARG A 71 -10.58 3.74 3.23
CA ARG A 71 -9.22 3.23 3.05
C ARG A 71 -9.09 2.46 1.74
N GLY A 72 -7.85 2.37 1.24
CA GLY A 72 -7.53 1.59 0.05
C GLY A 72 -8.42 1.93 -1.14
N GLN A 73 -9.02 0.90 -1.76
CA GLN A 73 -9.86 1.07 -2.95
C GLN A 73 -11.07 1.98 -2.73
N ALA A 74 -11.71 1.91 -1.55
CA ALA A 74 -12.86 2.78 -1.26
C ALA A 74 -12.47 4.28 -1.26
N LEU A 75 -11.27 4.62 -0.78
CA LEU A 75 -10.75 5.98 -0.86
C LEU A 75 -10.42 6.37 -2.30
N ASN A 76 -9.89 5.44 -3.11
CA ASN A 76 -9.61 5.66 -4.52
C ASN A 76 -10.90 5.97 -5.29
N ASP A 77 -11.97 5.19 -5.04
CA ASP A 77 -13.28 5.39 -5.68
C ASP A 77 -13.89 6.76 -5.31
N ILE A 78 -13.78 7.15 -4.05
CA ILE A 78 -14.24 8.48 -3.60
C ILE A 78 -13.42 9.61 -4.24
N ALA A 79 -12.12 9.45 -4.33
CA ALA A 79 -11.24 10.46 -4.92
C ALA A 79 -11.43 10.58 -6.44
N ALA A 80 -11.81 9.50 -7.10
CA ALA A 80 -12.14 9.49 -8.54
C ALA A 80 -13.31 10.43 -8.87
N TYR A 81 -14.29 10.62 -7.97
CA TYR A 81 -15.33 11.63 -8.15
C TYR A 81 -14.81 13.08 -8.18
N ALA A 82 -13.63 13.30 -7.58
CA ALA A 82 -12.93 14.58 -7.63
C ALA A 82 -11.89 14.64 -8.79
N GLY A 83 -11.87 13.63 -9.67
CA GLY A 83 -10.93 13.52 -10.77
C GLY A 83 -9.49 13.19 -10.33
N LEU A 84 -9.32 12.60 -9.15
CA LEU A 84 -8.01 12.24 -8.61
C LEU A 84 -7.77 10.73 -8.68
N THR A 85 -6.55 10.37 -9.07
CA THR A 85 -6.01 9.01 -8.95
C THR A 85 -4.85 9.01 -7.97
N ARG A 86 -4.63 7.89 -7.29
CA ARG A 86 -3.47 7.70 -6.41
C ARG A 86 -2.19 7.79 -7.23
N LEU A 87 -1.15 8.36 -6.67
CA LEU A 87 0.17 8.40 -7.30
C LEU A 87 0.83 7.04 -7.10
N ASP A 88 1.16 6.40 -8.23
CA ASP A 88 1.84 5.11 -8.23
C ASP A 88 3.27 5.22 -7.70
N ALA A 89 3.83 4.12 -7.23
CA ALA A 89 5.24 3.99 -6.92
C ALA A 89 6.07 4.25 -8.20
N THR A 90 7.29 4.73 -8.02
CA THR A 90 8.26 4.87 -9.10
C THR A 90 9.58 4.23 -8.67
N PRO A 91 10.29 3.51 -9.54
CA PRO A 91 11.54 2.87 -9.20
C PRO A 91 12.65 3.90 -8.94
N SER A 92 13.66 3.47 -8.17
CA SER A 92 14.90 4.21 -7.96
C SER A 92 15.85 4.01 -9.14
N THR A 93 16.73 4.99 -9.40
CA THR A 93 17.69 4.94 -10.50
C THR A 93 19.10 5.21 -10.03
N ALA A 94 20.08 4.60 -10.69
CA ALA A 94 21.50 4.84 -10.43
C ALA A 94 22.31 4.77 -11.74
N ILE A 95 23.55 5.21 -11.66
CA ILE A 95 24.52 5.00 -12.76
C ILE A 95 25.60 4.07 -12.23
N VAL A 96 25.91 3.04 -13.01
CA VAL A 96 26.96 2.08 -12.68
C VAL A 96 28.06 2.09 -13.73
N THR A 97 29.28 1.88 -13.28
CA THR A 97 30.46 1.63 -14.11
C THR A 97 30.69 0.13 -14.20
N VAL A 98 30.80 -0.38 -15.41
CA VAL A 98 31.04 -1.82 -15.70
C VAL A 98 32.44 -2.06 -16.21
N GLY A 99 33.07 -3.13 -15.71
CA GLY A 99 34.43 -3.51 -16.04
C GLY A 99 34.62 -5.00 -16.34
N GLY A 100 35.68 -5.32 -17.06
CA GLY A 100 36.00 -6.69 -17.47
C GLY A 100 36.75 -6.74 -18.78
N VAL A 101 36.46 -7.74 -19.64
CA VAL A 101 37.09 -7.92 -20.95
C VAL A 101 36.57 -6.85 -21.90
N THR A 102 37.48 -6.04 -22.42
CA THR A 102 37.17 -4.96 -23.38
C THR A 102 36.43 -5.51 -24.61
N GLY A 103 35.35 -4.82 -24.98
CA GLY A 103 34.50 -5.21 -26.12
C GLY A 103 33.37 -6.17 -25.75
N THR A 104 33.31 -6.65 -24.51
CA THR A 104 32.15 -7.42 -24.04
C THR A 104 30.91 -6.54 -24.02
N VAL A 105 29.81 -7.05 -24.57
CA VAL A 105 28.52 -6.39 -24.59
C VAL A 105 27.63 -6.98 -23.48
N ILE A 106 27.15 -6.13 -22.57
CA ILE A 106 26.18 -6.47 -21.55
C ILE A 106 24.79 -6.07 -22.08
N PRO A 107 23.84 -7.01 -22.18
CA PRO A 107 22.49 -6.71 -22.67
C PRO A 107 21.71 -5.77 -21.73
N ALA A 108 20.77 -5.02 -22.27
CA ALA A 108 19.75 -4.36 -21.46
C ALA A 108 18.96 -5.39 -20.63
N GLY A 109 18.53 -5.01 -19.43
CA GLY A 109 17.82 -5.90 -18.50
C GLY A 109 18.73 -6.85 -17.71
N SER A 110 20.08 -6.77 -17.86
CA SER A 110 21.02 -7.55 -17.04
C SER A 110 20.94 -7.09 -15.59
N ARG A 111 20.84 -8.04 -14.64
CA ARG A 111 20.59 -7.72 -13.23
C ARG A 111 21.87 -7.62 -12.43
N ILE A 112 21.85 -6.61 -11.56
CA ILE A 112 22.87 -6.30 -10.56
C ILE A 112 22.22 -6.38 -9.20
N ARG A 113 22.96 -6.80 -8.18
CA ARG A 113 22.49 -6.86 -6.81
C ARG A 113 23.23 -5.86 -5.93
N ASN A 114 22.50 -5.22 -5.05
CA ASN A 114 23.08 -4.47 -3.95
C ASN A 114 23.64 -5.44 -2.90
N ALA A 115 24.93 -5.35 -2.60
CA ALA A 115 25.61 -6.26 -1.68
C ALA A 115 25.14 -6.10 -0.21
N GLU A 116 24.58 -4.94 0.16
CA GLU A 116 24.13 -4.67 1.52
C GLU A 116 22.65 -5.00 1.73
N THR A 117 21.78 -4.58 0.81
CA THR A 117 20.34 -4.74 0.94
C THR A 117 19.79 -5.97 0.22
N GLY A 118 20.55 -6.51 -0.75
CA GLY A 118 20.11 -7.60 -1.61
C GLY A 118 19.14 -7.16 -2.71
N SER A 119 18.79 -5.87 -2.81
CA SER A 119 17.90 -5.34 -3.85
C SER A 119 18.47 -5.56 -5.25
N LEU A 120 17.55 -5.85 -6.19
CA LEU A 120 17.92 -6.11 -7.58
C LEU A 120 17.70 -4.87 -8.44
N TRP A 121 18.65 -4.65 -9.36
CA TRP A 121 18.68 -3.53 -10.30
C TRP A 121 18.92 -4.07 -11.70
N SER A 122 18.30 -3.50 -12.71
CA SER A 122 18.47 -3.91 -14.10
C SER A 122 19.07 -2.79 -14.93
N THR A 123 19.95 -3.14 -15.88
CA THR A 123 20.50 -2.17 -16.83
C THR A 123 19.41 -1.69 -17.78
N ASP A 124 19.30 -0.36 -17.95
CA ASP A 124 18.28 0.28 -18.78
C ASP A 124 18.53 0.06 -20.27
N GLU A 125 19.79 -0.01 -20.65
CA GLU A 125 20.23 -0.22 -22.03
C GLU A 125 21.45 -1.15 -22.10
N GLN A 126 21.80 -1.59 -23.30
CA GLN A 126 23.02 -2.35 -23.48
C GLN A 126 24.24 -1.45 -23.33
N VAL A 127 25.32 -2.01 -22.76
CA VAL A 127 26.59 -1.30 -22.59
C VAL A 127 27.77 -2.18 -23.02
N THR A 128 28.80 -1.55 -23.58
CA THR A 128 30.07 -2.23 -23.94
C THR A 128 31.14 -1.92 -22.91
N ILE A 129 31.84 -2.93 -22.42
CA ILE A 129 32.92 -2.80 -21.45
C ILE A 129 34.19 -2.23 -22.12
N PRO A 130 34.88 -1.25 -21.49
CA PRO A 130 34.49 -0.51 -20.30
C PRO A 130 33.44 0.58 -20.63
N GLY A 131 32.51 0.81 -19.73
CA GLY A 131 31.49 1.81 -19.96
C GLY A 131 30.68 2.12 -18.69
N THR A 132 29.75 3.04 -18.83
CA THR A 132 28.76 3.39 -17.77
C THR A 132 27.37 3.22 -18.33
N VAL A 133 26.42 2.81 -17.49
CA VAL A 133 25.03 2.57 -17.87
C VAL A 133 24.10 2.97 -16.73
N GLY A 134 22.93 3.49 -17.10
CA GLY A 134 21.81 3.68 -16.18
C GLY A 134 21.26 2.34 -15.73
N VAL A 135 20.89 2.26 -14.46
CA VAL A 135 20.21 1.10 -13.88
C VAL A 135 18.99 1.55 -13.09
N THR A 136 17.94 0.78 -13.19
CA THR A 136 16.68 1.01 -12.50
C THR A 136 16.42 -0.16 -11.53
N SER A 137 15.93 0.14 -10.32
CA SER A 137 15.54 -0.89 -9.36
C SER A 137 14.42 -1.76 -9.94
N VAL A 138 14.49 -3.07 -9.71
CA VAL A 138 13.47 -4.02 -10.18
C VAL A 138 12.17 -3.82 -9.40
N ASP A 139 12.30 -3.57 -8.10
CA ASP A 139 11.18 -3.23 -7.24
C ASP A 139 10.92 -1.72 -7.33
N GLU A 140 9.64 -1.36 -7.40
CA GLU A 140 9.20 0.03 -7.33
C GLU A 140 9.30 0.55 -5.91
N GLY A 141 9.38 1.89 -5.76
CA GLY A 141 9.48 2.55 -4.48
C GLY A 141 10.83 3.21 -4.24
N SER A 142 10.99 3.69 -3.02
CA SER A 142 12.20 4.35 -2.53
C SER A 142 13.28 3.33 -2.16
N ILE A 143 13.85 2.67 -3.16
CA ILE A 143 14.88 1.62 -2.97
C ILE A 143 16.25 2.29 -2.85
N GLU A 144 16.87 2.15 -1.69
CA GLU A 144 18.17 2.74 -1.41
C GLU A 144 19.33 1.92 -2.00
N ALA A 145 20.29 2.60 -2.59
CA ALA A 145 21.62 2.08 -2.87
C ALA A 145 22.65 3.17 -2.56
N ALA A 146 23.40 2.97 -1.49
CA ALA A 146 24.49 3.86 -1.13
C ALA A 146 25.63 3.78 -2.17
N GLN A 147 26.55 4.72 -2.13
CA GLN A 147 27.75 4.69 -2.97
C GLN A 147 28.52 3.37 -2.76
N ASN A 148 28.95 2.74 -3.83
CA ASN A 148 29.73 1.49 -3.86
C ASN A 148 29.01 0.26 -3.27
N THR A 149 27.69 0.21 -3.35
CA THR A 149 26.91 -0.96 -2.89
C THR A 149 26.34 -1.83 -4.01
N LEU A 150 26.21 -1.31 -5.24
CA LEU A 150 25.80 -2.08 -6.42
C LEU A 150 27.03 -2.76 -7.02
N THR A 151 27.49 -3.85 -6.39
CA THR A 151 28.77 -4.49 -6.71
C THR A 151 28.68 -5.95 -7.11
N GLU A 152 27.50 -6.58 -6.99
CA GLU A 152 27.31 -7.99 -7.33
C GLU A 152 26.61 -8.14 -8.69
N ILE A 153 27.16 -8.97 -9.56
CA ILE A 153 26.56 -9.34 -10.84
C ILE A 153 25.58 -10.49 -10.59
N ALA A 154 24.27 -10.23 -10.72
CA ALA A 154 23.24 -11.26 -10.52
C ALA A 154 23.05 -12.14 -11.77
N ASP A 155 23.15 -11.56 -12.96
CA ASP A 155 23.09 -12.28 -14.24
C ASP A 155 24.48 -12.31 -14.90
N PRO A 156 25.27 -13.42 -14.75
CA PRO A 156 26.61 -13.49 -15.28
C PRO A 156 26.65 -13.42 -16.83
N VAL A 157 27.42 -12.49 -17.36
CA VAL A 157 27.74 -12.39 -18.79
C VAL A 157 29.22 -12.70 -18.98
N ALA A 158 29.57 -13.55 -19.94
CA ALA A 158 30.97 -13.93 -20.20
C ALA A 158 31.80 -12.69 -20.53
N GLY A 159 32.84 -12.41 -19.74
CA GLY A 159 33.67 -11.23 -19.84
C GLY A 159 33.29 -10.04 -18.96
N TRP A 160 32.12 -10.03 -18.35
CA TRP A 160 31.74 -9.04 -17.33
C TRP A 160 32.29 -9.48 -15.96
N GLN A 161 33.11 -8.65 -15.32
CA GLN A 161 33.82 -9.03 -14.10
C GLN A 161 33.52 -8.13 -12.92
N THR A 162 33.26 -6.84 -13.16
CA THR A 162 33.02 -5.85 -12.08
C THR A 162 31.90 -4.90 -12.43
N VAL A 163 31.19 -4.46 -11.41
CA VAL A 163 30.20 -3.38 -11.48
C VAL A 163 30.30 -2.54 -10.21
N ASN A 164 30.11 -1.24 -10.32
CA ASN A 164 30.10 -0.34 -9.18
C ASN A 164 29.24 0.91 -9.45
N ASN A 165 28.54 1.42 -8.44
CA ASN A 165 27.91 2.73 -8.47
C ASN A 165 28.80 3.74 -7.72
N ASP A 166 29.34 4.69 -8.45
CA ASP A 166 30.24 5.72 -7.88
C ASP A 166 29.48 6.78 -7.07
N ASN A 167 28.18 6.86 -7.20
CA ASN A 167 27.30 7.73 -6.43
C ASN A 167 26.12 6.96 -5.86
N ALA A 168 25.50 7.50 -4.81
CA ALA A 168 24.25 6.95 -4.30
C ALA A 168 23.14 7.04 -5.35
N ALA A 169 22.19 6.10 -5.31
CA ALA A 169 21.03 6.10 -6.17
C ALA A 169 20.14 7.34 -5.95
N ALA A 170 19.51 7.80 -7.02
CA ALA A 170 18.38 8.71 -6.94
C ALA A 170 17.16 7.89 -6.54
N LEU A 171 16.56 8.24 -5.40
CA LEU A 171 15.44 7.50 -4.86
C LEU A 171 14.19 7.65 -5.73
N GLY A 172 13.51 6.56 -5.93
CA GLY A 172 12.14 6.54 -6.43
C GLY A 172 11.15 7.02 -5.36
N ARG A 173 9.89 6.82 -5.63
CA ARG A 173 8.82 7.18 -4.71
C ARG A 173 7.98 5.94 -4.42
N ASP A 174 7.64 5.76 -3.15
CA ASP A 174 6.64 4.78 -2.75
C ASP A 174 5.24 5.16 -3.25
N GLU A 175 4.35 4.20 -3.35
CA GLU A 175 2.94 4.47 -3.63
C GLU A 175 2.38 5.45 -2.58
N GLU A 176 1.61 6.42 -3.02
CA GLU A 176 0.98 7.42 -2.15
C GLU A 176 0.13 6.73 -1.08
N SER A 177 0.42 6.99 0.19
CA SER A 177 -0.33 6.42 1.30
C SER A 177 -1.77 6.98 1.37
N ASP A 178 -2.67 6.25 2.04
CA ASP A 178 -4.04 6.72 2.28
C ASP A 178 -4.09 8.10 2.96
N THR A 179 -3.12 8.39 3.82
CA THR A 179 -3.04 9.67 4.53
C THR A 179 -2.68 10.81 3.60
N GLU A 180 -1.67 10.62 2.76
CA GLU A 180 -1.22 11.61 1.77
C GLU A 180 -2.30 11.83 0.71
N PHE A 181 -2.89 10.74 0.19
CA PHE A 181 -3.94 10.81 -0.81
C PHE A 181 -5.18 11.54 -0.29
N ARG A 182 -5.58 11.28 0.95
CA ARG A 182 -6.69 12.00 1.60
C ARG A 182 -6.38 13.49 1.76
N LEU A 183 -5.15 13.84 2.15
CA LEU A 183 -4.72 15.22 2.24
C LEU A 183 -4.80 15.92 0.89
N ARG A 184 -4.24 15.32 -0.15
CA ARG A 184 -4.25 15.85 -1.53
C ARG A 184 -5.67 15.99 -2.06
N ARG A 185 -6.55 15.01 -1.81
CA ARG A 185 -7.97 15.09 -2.16
C ARG A 185 -8.66 16.27 -1.45
N ASN A 186 -8.43 16.43 -0.16
CA ASN A 186 -9.05 17.53 0.61
C ASN A 186 -8.57 18.89 0.12
N LEU A 187 -7.29 19.04 -0.23
CA LEU A 187 -6.77 20.25 -0.85
C LEU A 187 -7.41 20.49 -2.21
N SER A 188 -7.58 19.47 -3.04
CA SER A 188 -8.18 19.57 -4.36
C SER A 188 -9.65 20.04 -4.30
N VAL A 189 -10.46 19.53 -3.38
CA VAL A 189 -11.86 19.93 -3.23
C VAL A 189 -12.01 21.29 -2.52
N ALA A 190 -10.97 21.77 -1.83
CA ALA A 190 -10.96 23.10 -1.24
C ALA A 190 -10.63 24.22 -2.27
N LEU A 191 -9.99 23.88 -3.40
CA LEU A 191 -9.66 24.86 -4.45
C LEU A 191 -10.85 25.69 -4.95
N PRO A 192 -12.05 25.10 -5.20
CA PRO A 192 -13.23 25.84 -5.59
C PRO A 192 -14.01 26.47 -4.43
N SER A 193 -13.43 26.55 -3.22
CA SER A 193 -14.09 27.14 -2.07
C SER A 193 -14.39 28.63 -2.32
N GLN A 194 -15.50 29.12 -1.78
CA GLN A 194 -15.88 30.53 -1.91
C GLN A 194 -15.00 31.45 -1.05
N ASN A 195 -14.14 30.90 -0.21
CA ASN A 195 -13.21 31.62 0.64
C ASN A 195 -11.85 31.74 -0.05
N GLN A 196 -11.44 32.98 -0.39
CA GLN A 196 -10.17 33.25 -1.08
C GLN A 196 -8.94 32.70 -0.32
N VAL A 197 -8.96 32.69 1.01
CA VAL A 197 -7.84 32.21 1.83
C VAL A 197 -7.69 30.70 1.67
N ASP A 198 -8.78 29.94 1.76
CA ASP A 198 -8.75 28.47 1.64
C ASP A 198 -8.36 28.05 0.21
N SER A 199 -8.84 28.78 -0.81
CA SER A 199 -8.45 28.54 -2.20
C SER A 199 -6.95 28.77 -2.43
N ILE A 200 -6.39 29.84 -1.88
CA ILE A 200 -4.95 30.13 -1.97
C ILE A 200 -4.13 29.06 -1.22
N PHE A 201 -4.58 28.68 -0.03
CA PHE A 201 -3.89 27.65 0.77
C PHE A 201 -3.88 26.30 0.05
N ALA A 202 -4.99 25.91 -0.55
CA ALA A 202 -5.11 24.69 -1.35
C ALA A 202 -4.21 24.73 -2.59
N ALA A 203 -4.18 25.88 -3.30
CA ALA A 203 -3.33 26.05 -4.48
C ALA A 203 -1.84 25.96 -4.14
N VAL A 204 -1.40 26.60 -3.05
CA VAL A 204 -0.02 26.51 -2.57
C VAL A 204 0.33 25.08 -2.12
N GLY A 205 -0.55 24.44 -1.37
CA GLY A 205 -0.37 23.06 -0.91
C GLY A 205 -0.20 22.07 -2.07
N LEU A 206 -1.03 22.15 -3.09
CA LEU A 206 -0.91 21.32 -4.29
C LEU A 206 0.36 21.63 -5.09
N SER A 207 0.79 22.88 -5.16
CA SER A 207 2.04 23.27 -5.82
C SER A 207 3.27 22.68 -5.15
N LEU A 208 3.27 22.54 -3.82
CA LEU A 208 4.39 21.96 -3.05
C LEU A 208 4.48 20.45 -3.19
N ILE A 209 3.38 19.75 -3.43
CA ILE A 209 3.35 18.29 -3.65
C ILE A 209 4.02 17.91 -4.98
N HIS A 210 4.10 18.83 -5.94
CA HIS A 210 4.73 18.59 -7.24
C HIS A 210 6.23 18.95 -7.31
N ILE A 211 6.81 19.45 -6.23
CA ILE A 211 8.23 19.74 -6.10
C ILE A 211 8.96 18.61 -5.38
#